data_1ee58fbeef1c18c191e142f9a77b0e96
#
_entry.id   1ee58fbeef1c18c191e142f9a77b0e96
#
_cell.length_a   1.000
_cell.length_b   1.000
_cell.length_c   1.000
_cell.angle_alpha   90.00
_cell.angle_beta   90.00
_cell.angle_gamma   90.00
#
_symmetry.space_group_name_H-M   'P 1'
#
loop_
_entity.id
_entity.type
_entity.pdbx_description
1 polymer ?
#
loop_
_entity_poly.entity_id
_entity_poly.type
_entity_poly.pdbx_seq_one_letter_code
_entity_poly.pdbx_strand_id
1 'polypeptide(L)'
;MGFLNLISLVGIFGLCAIAWLFSENRDPKYFPWRIVLVGLAVQFGVGALVFLVPLAWGILQSLSGLLGIVFEAADAGARFIFGRLFVPFSGQDSFFLVPLVPGAESCATDSIGQVVPGFCGIRVGYIFAFRALPAVVFLSGLIALFYRIGLFQLITNLVTRVSYPLIRLSGAEILGGAANILVGIESAIVVRPYLRKMTRSELCAILACCFGTASSAALASYVSILRPIFPNVLPHLVAATMMGVPACFLLSKILIPETETPFTAWPVSPDRAIKSGISERAFTDERELEIAPERLSPTEAAISGAVEGVKIAISIVGALILILGIVYLLYGFLNWLTTLPAPLGNWFRVISLPNLLGILSLPFTVMTGISLNWSELWQSSVLIGRRLLETAILPYQSIVSGVSGVGDRWVGDRALLILTYTLSGFAHFAYWGIVVGAAIALVPSRRHEVIGLCWKAFLAGILATYMVGCIAGFYEGIFGADTIAVLGKS
;
A
#
# COMPACT_ATOMS: atom_id res chain seq x y z
N MET A 1 -30.55 7.90 -4.58
CA MET A 1 -29.17 8.38 -4.37
C MET A 1 -29.21 9.56 -3.41
N GLY A 2 -28.52 9.47 -2.29
CA GLY A 2 -28.40 10.60 -1.35
C GLY A 2 -27.44 11.69 -1.87
N PHE A 3 -27.54 12.89 -1.33
CA PHE A 3 -26.68 14.03 -1.71
C PHE A 3 -25.18 13.70 -1.52
N LEU A 4 -24.81 12.96 -0.48
CA LEU A 4 -23.44 12.54 -0.21
C LEU A 4 -22.86 11.62 -1.29
N ASN A 5 -23.68 10.78 -1.94
CA ASN A 5 -23.22 9.90 -3.02
C ASN A 5 -22.89 10.68 -4.28
N LEU A 6 -23.65 11.75 -4.53
CA LEU A 6 -23.36 12.67 -5.62
C LEU A 6 -22.02 13.39 -5.37
N ILE A 7 -21.75 13.80 -4.13
CA ILE A 7 -20.46 14.39 -3.76
C ILE A 7 -19.33 13.37 -4.01
N SER A 8 -19.50 12.12 -3.58
CA SER A 8 -18.50 11.05 -3.81
C SER A 8 -18.25 10.83 -5.31
N LEU A 9 -19.30 10.83 -6.13
CA LEU A 9 -19.18 10.67 -7.58
C LEU A 9 -18.47 11.87 -8.23
N VAL A 10 -18.84 13.11 -7.88
CA VAL A 10 -18.20 14.33 -8.36
C VAL A 10 -16.76 14.40 -7.88
N GLY A 11 -16.49 13.91 -6.66
CA GLY A 11 -15.15 13.85 -6.08
C GLY A 11 -14.16 13.03 -6.94
N ILE A 12 -14.60 11.94 -7.57
CA ILE A 12 -13.76 11.16 -8.49
C ILE A 12 -13.23 12.02 -9.64
N PHE A 13 -14.11 12.79 -10.26
CA PHE A 13 -13.71 13.71 -11.34
C PHE A 13 -12.88 14.87 -10.83
N GLY A 14 -13.16 15.38 -9.62
CA GLY A 14 -12.36 16.38 -8.95
C GLY A 14 -10.92 15.91 -8.71
N LEU A 15 -10.73 14.67 -8.27
CA LEU A 15 -9.40 14.07 -8.09
C LEU A 15 -8.64 13.93 -9.42
N CYS A 16 -9.33 13.54 -10.50
CA CYS A 16 -8.74 13.53 -11.85
C CYS A 16 -8.32 14.94 -12.30
N ALA A 17 -9.15 15.95 -12.03
CA ALA A 17 -8.84 17.35 -12.37
C ALA A 17 -7.63 17.86 -11.57
N ILE A 18 -7.53 17.51 -10.28
CA ILE A 18 -6.35 17.83 -9.47
C ILE A 18 -5.10 17.14 -10.03
N ALA A 19 -5.16 15.85 -10.38
CA ALA A 19 -4.05 15.17 -11.02
C ALA A 19 -3.63 15.86 -12.32
N TRP A 20 -4.59 16.29 -13.14
CA TRP A 20 -4.31 17.01 -14.36
C TRP A 20 -3.69 18.41 -14.12
N LEU A 21 -4.09 19.10 -13.06
CA LEU A 21 -3.49 20.37 -12.66
C LEU A 21 -2.01 20.23 -12.32
N PHE A 22 -1.60 19.11 -11.75
CA PHE A 22 -0.21 18.78 -11.44
C PHE A 22 0.51 17.96 -12.52
N SER A 23 -0.11 17.79 -13.70
CA SER A 23 0.46 17.06 -14.84
C SER A 23 1.71 17.74 -15.38
N GLU A 24 2.66 16.95 -15.85
CA GLU A 24 3.85 17.46 -16.60
C GLU A 24 3.45 18.01 -17.97
N ASN A 25 2.41 17.46 -18.58
CA ASN A 25 1.87 17.94 -19.85
C ASN A 25 0.35 18.16 -19.73
N ARG A 26 -0.06 19.43 -19.74
CA ARG A 26 -1.46 19.84 -19.60
C ARG A 26 -2.18 20.00 -20.94
N ASP A 27 -1.57 19.61 -22.06
CA ASP A 27 -2.25 19.63 -23.35
C ASP A 27 -3.36 18.56 -23.35
N PRO A 28 -4.63 18.91 -23.57
CA PRO A 28 -5.76 17.99 -23.61
C PRO A 28 -5.58 16.82 -24.61
N LYS A 29 -4.72 17.00 -25.60
CA LYS A 29 -4.39 15.99 -26.60
C LYS A 29 -3.70 14.76 -26.00
N TYR A 30 -2.92 14.95 -24.92
CA TYR A 30 -2.21 13.88 -24.23
C TYR A 30 -2.99 13.32 -23.03
N PHE A 31 -4.21 13.81 -22.78
CA PHE A 31 -5.03 13.29 -21.69
C PHE A 31 -5.42 11.82 -21.94
N PRO A 32 -5.15 10.90 -21.01
CA PRO A 32 -5.28 9.46 -21.24
C PRO A 32 -6.73 8.96 -21.09
N TRP A 33 -7.67 9.47 -21.91
CA TRP A 33 -9.11 9.19 -21.80
C TRP A 33 -9.45 7.69 -21.70
N ARG A 34 -8.76 6.85 -22.48
CA ARG A 34 -9.01 5.40 -22.44
C ARG A 34 -8.66 4.79 -21.09
N ILE A 35 -7.49 5.15 -20.54
CA ILE A 35 -7.03 4.63 -19.26
C ILE A 35 -7.95 5.14 -18.14
N VAL A 36 -8.40 6.39 -18.22
CA VAL A 36 -9.35 6.97 -17.26
C VAL A 36 -10.68 6.22 -17.29
N LEU A 37 -11.29 6.05 -18.47
CA LEU A 37 -12.59 5.40 -18.59
C LEU A 37 -12.55 3.92 -18.20
N VAL A 38 -11.53 3.18 -18.68
CA VAL A 38 -11.41 1.75 -18.34
C VAL A 38 -10.98 1.58 -16.88
N GLY A 39 -10.07 2.42 -16.37
CA GLY A 39 -9.67 2.39 -14.96
C GLY A 39 -10.85 2.65 -14.01
N LEU A 40 -11.72 3.61 -14.33
CA LEU A 40 -12.95 3.85 -13.58
C LEU A 40 -13.93 2.67 -13.72
N ALA A 41 -14.13 2.15 -14.94
CA ALA A 41 -15.01 1.00 -15.16
C ALA A 41 -14.56 -0.23 -14.35
N VAL A 42 -13.26 -0.52 -14.28
CA VAL A 42 -12.71 -1.60 -13.46
C VAL A 42 -12.95 -1.34 -11.97
N GLN A 43 -12.71 -0.11 -11.49
CA GLN A 43 -12.93 0.25 -10.08
C GLN A 43 -14.40 0.12 -9.70
N PHE A 44 -15.32 0.65 -10.52
CA PHE A 44 -16.76 0.48 -10.30
C PHE A 44 -17.18 -0.99 -10.40
N GLY A 45 -16.60 -1.76 -11.32
CA GLY A 45 -16.86 -3.20 -11.44
C GLY A 45 -16.43 -3.97 -10.19
N VAL A 46 -15.25 -3.71 -9.64
CA VAL A 46 -14.79 -4.30 -8.37
C VAL A 46 -15.67 -3.85 -7.21
N GLY A 47 -16.03 -2.56 -7.15
CA GLY A 47 -16.98 -2.06 -6.17
C GLY A 47 -18.31 -2.81 -6.26
N ALA A 48 -18.92 -2.89 -7.46
CA ALA A 48 -20.15 -3.63 -7.67
C ALA A 48 -20.05 -5.10 -7.21
N LEU A 49 -18.92 -5.75 -7.54
CA LEU A 49 -18.69 -7.14 -7.15
C LEU A 49 -18.71 -7.31 -5.63
N VAL A 50 -18.05 -6.41 -4.88
CA VAL A 50 -17.95 -6.51 -3.42
C VAL A 50 -19.25 -6.12 -2.72
N PHE A 51 -19.92 -5.06 -3.21
CA PHE A 51 -21.12 -4.54 -2.55
C PHE A 51 -22.41 -5.27 -2.98
N LEU A 52 -22.43 -5.95 -4.17
CA LEU A 52 -23.63 -6.58 -4.73
C LEU A 52 -23.60 -8.10 -4.69
N VAL A 53 -22.43 -8.73 -4.70
CA VAL A 53 -22.29 -10.17 -4.90
C VAL A 53 -21.66 -10.84 -3.69
N PRO A 54 -22.44 -11.39 -2.75
CA PRO A 54 -21.90 -12.08 -1.56
C PRO A 54 -20.96 -13.24 -1.89
N LEU A 55 -21.15 -13.91 -3.04
CA LEU A 55 -20.29 -15.00 -3.52
C LEU A 55 -18.84 -14.52 -3.79
N ALA A 56 -18.66 -13.25 -4.17
CA ALA A 56 -17.34 -12.67 -4.41
C ALA A 56 -16.46 -12.66 -3.15
N TRP A 57 -17.05 -12.62 -1.97
CA TRP A 57 -16.33 -12.65 -0.69
C TRP A 57 -15.54 -13.94 -0.50
N GLY A 58 -16.11 -15.09 -0.89
CA GLY A 58 -15.40 -16.37 -0.87
C GLY A 58 -14.19 -16.39 -1.80
N ILE A 59 -14.30 -15.81 -2.98
CA ILE A 59 -13.18 -15.68 -3.95
C ILE A 59 -12.09 -14.77 -3.38
N LEU A 60 -12.45 -13.63 -2.82
CA LEU A 60 -11.50 -12.70 -2.21
C LEU A 60 -10.78 -13.29 -1.00
N GLN A 61 -11.50 -14.05 -0.16
CA GLN A 61 -10.91 -14.78 0.96
C GLN A 61 -9.93 -15.86 0.48
N SER A 62 -10.30 -16.61 -0.55
CA SER A 62 -9.43 -17.66 -1.13
C SER A 62 -8.14 -17.06 -1.72
N LEU A 63 -8.25 -15.93 -2.43
CA LEU A 63 -7.09 -15.21 -2.95
C LEU A 63 -6.17 -14.72 -1.81
N SER A 64 -6.74 -14.15 -0.75
CA SER A 64 -5.99 -13.76 0.45
C SER A 64 -5.31 -14.95 1.13
N GLY A 65 -5.95 -16.12 1.13
CA GLY A 65 -5.40 -17.36 1.68
C GLY A 65 -4.15 -17.85 0.92
N LEU A 66 -4.18 -17.82 -0.41
CA LEU A 66 -3.01 -18.16 -1.24
C LEU A 66 -1.80 -17.27 -0.94
N LEU A 67 -2.04 -15.97 -0.75
CA LEU A 67 -1.00 -15.02 -0.37
C LEU A 67 -0.46 -15.31 1.04
N GLY A 68 -1.34 -15.65 1.96
CA GLY A 68 -0.98 -16.06 3.31
C GLY A 68 0.06 -17.19 3.30
N ILE A 69 -0.07 -18.17 2.40
CA ILE A 69 0.89 -19.29 2.26
C ILE A 69 2.28 -18.79 1.87
N VAL A 70 2.39 -17.85 0.93
CA VAL A 70 3.68 -17.30 0.48
C VAL A 70 4.37 -16.52 1.61
N PHE A 71 3.62 -15.71 2.36
CA PHE A 71 4.17 -14.98 3.51
C PHE A 71 4.51 -15.90 4.67
N GLU A 72 3.71 -16.93 4.94
CA GLU A 72 4.02 -17.93 5.96
C GLU A 72 5.31 -18.70 5.63
N ALA A 73 5.56 -18.98 4.36
CA ALA A 73 6.83 -19.58 3.92
C ALA A 73 8.02 -18.64 4.20
N ALA A 74 7.88 -17.33 3.94
CA ALA A 74 8.89 -16.34 4.29
C ALA A 74 9.09 -16.25 5.82
N ASP A 75 8.00 -16.21 6.58
CA ASP A 75 8.01 -16.19 8.04
C ASP A 75 8.63 -17.49 8.61
N ALA A 76 8.45 -18.63 7.98
CA ALA A 76 9.09 -19.91 8.38
C ALA A 76 10.62 -19.82 8.30
N GLY A 77 11.16 -19.27 7.20
CA GLY A 77 12.60 -19.00 7.07
C GLY A 77 13.10 -17.99 8.10
N ALA A 78 12.37 -16.89 8.29
CA ALA A 78 12.70 -15.86 9.28
C ALA A 78 12.64 -16.43 10.71
N ARG A 79 11.67 -17.27 11.01
CA ARG A 79 11.50 -17.94 12.31
C ARG A 79 12.65 -18.88 12.64
N PHE A 80 13.21 -19.54 11.63
CA PHE A 80 14.39 -20.37 11.81
C PHE A 80 15.62 -19.56 12.23
N ILE A 81 15.79 -18.35 11.66
CA ILE A 81 16.96 -17.48 11.92
C ILE A 81 16.77 -16.68 13.22
N PHE A 82 15.60 -16.05 13.41
CA PHE A 82 15.36 -15.08 14.48
C PHE A 82 14.58 -15.67 15.68
N GLY A 83 14.07 -16.89 15.54
CA GLY A 83 13.30 -17.58 16.58
C GLY A 83 11.81 -17.16 16.60
N ARG A 84 11.02 -17.99 17.28
CA ARG A 84 9.56 -17.81 17.43
C ARG A 84 9.19 -16.55 18.24
N LEU A 85 10.13 -16.02 18.95
CA LEU A 85 10.01 -14.82 19.75
C LEU A 85 9.66 -13.61 18.88
N PHE A 86 10.43 -13.40 17.83
CA PHE A 86 10.28 -12.25 16.94
C PHE A 86 9.39 -12.56 15.75
N VAL A 87 9.22 -13.85 15.42
CA VAL A 87 8.41 -14.32 14.28
C VAL A 87 7.45 -15.43 14.76
N PRO A 88 6.34 -15.07 15.41
CA PRO A 88 5.34 -16.04 15.86
C PRO A 88 4.65 -16.73 14.69
N PHE A 89 3.94 -17.82 14.95
CA PHE A 89 3.06 -18.43 13.95
C PHE A 89 1.88 -17.52 13.63
N SER A 90 1.35 -17.66 12.43
CA SER A 90 0.14 -16.92 12.02
C SER A 90 -1.01 -17.17 13.01
N GLY A 91 -1.61 -16.07 13.48
CA GLY A 91 -2.69 -16.13 14.48
C GLY A 91 -2.22 -16.29 15.93
N GLN A 92 -0.91 -16.32 16.18
CA GLN A 92 -0.37 -16.32 17.53
C GLN A 92 0.32 -14.98 17.84
N ASP A 93 0.06 -14.44 19.02
CA ASP A 93 0.81 -13.31 19.54
C ASP A 93 2.14 -13.78 20.14
N SER A 94 3.20 -12.99 19.96
CA SER A 94 4.45 -13.19 20.71
C SER A 94 4.20 -12.77 22.15
N PHE A 95 3.98 -13.74 23.00
CA PHE A 95 3.72 -13.52 24.42
C PHE A 95 4.84 -14.10 25.28
N PHE A 96 5.37 -13.29 26.18
CA PHE A 96 6.38 -13.67 27.14
C PHE A 96 5.88 -13.48 28.56
N LEU A 97 6.20 -14.44 29.41
CA LEU A 97 6.13 -14.32 30.85
C LEU A 97 7.50 -13.93 31.37
N VAL A 98 7.61 -12.72 31.90
CA VAL A 98 8.82 -12.25 32.60
C VAL A 98 8.55 -12.37 34.08
N PRO A 99 9.42 -13.07 34.87
CA PRO A 99 9.27 -13.12 36.30
C PRO A 99 9.42 -11.71 36.90
N LEU A 100 8.51 -11.36 37.79
CA LEU A 100 8.57 -10.11 38.53
C LEU A 100 9.52 -10.23 39.70
N VAL A 101 10.07 -9.08 40.13
CA VAL A 101 10.85 -9.00 41.35
C VAL A 101 9.96 -9.44 42.54
N PRO A 102 10.49 -10.21 43.53
CA PRO A 102 9.71 -10.64 44.67
C PRO A 102 8.98 -9.48 45.36
N GLY A 103 7.65 -9.61 45.49
CA GLY A 103 6.80 -8.59 46.12
C GLY A 103 6.08 -7.66 45.14
N ALA A 104 6.32 -7.74 43.80
CA ALA A 104 5.55 -7.01 42.83
C ALA A 104 4.22 -7.72 42.48
N GLU A 105 3.17 -6.93 42.20
CA GLU A 105 1.90 -7.47 41.72
C GLU A 105 2.05 -8.12 40.34
N SER A 106 1.27 -9.19 40.09
CA SER A 106 1.29 -9.87 38.81
C SER A 106 0.58 -9.03 37.73
N CYS A 107 1.16 -8.98 36.50
CA CYS A 107 0.57 -8.30 35.36
C CYS A 107 0.36 -9.23 34.16
N ALA A 108 0.54 -10.54 34.35
CA ALA A 108 0.32 -11.53 33.30
C ALA A 108 -1.03 -12.24 33.46
N THR A 109 -1.70 -12.48 32.34
CA THR A 109 -2.85 -13.40 32.28
C THR A 109 -2.49 -14.62 31.44
N ASP A 110 -2.98 -15.79 31.83
CA ASP A 110 -2.85 -17.01 31.02
C ASP A 110 -3.74 -16.97 29.76
N SER A 111 -3.74 -18.05 29.00
CA SER A 111 -4.55 -18.19 27.79
C SER A 111 -6.07 -18.19 28.05
N ILE A 112 -6.49 -18.28 29.30
CA ILE A 112 -7.91 -18.29 29.74
C ILE A 112 -8.27 -16.93 30.38
N GLY A 113 -7.32 -15.99 30.49
CA GLY A 113 -7.52 -14.67 31.10
C GLY A 113 -7.31 -14.61 32.59
N GLN A 114 -6.78 -15.68 33.22
CA GLN A 114 -6.46 -15.69 34.67
C GLN A 114 -5.10 -15.04 34.94
N VAL A 115 -5.03 -14.27 36.00
CA VAL A 115 -3.78 -13.60 36.44
C VAL A 115 -2.78 -14.65 36.93
N VAL A 116 -1.58 -14.66 36.34
CA VAL A 116 -0.47 -15.55 36.71
C VAL A 116 0.39 -14.85 37.79
N PRO A 117 0.34 -15.26 39.04
CA PRO A 117 1.08 -14.60 40.12
C PRO A 117 2.59 -14.62 39.86
N GLY A 118 3.25 -13.49 40.12
CA GLY A 118 4.71 -13.38 40.02
C GLY A 118 5.25 -13.24 38.59
N PHE A 119 4.38 -13.10 37.58
CA PHE A 119 4.79 -12.91 36.19
C PHE A 119 4.10 -11.71 35.55
N CYS A 120 4.82 -11.06 34.62
CA CYS A 120 4.28 -10.04 33.74
C CYS A 120 4.31 -10.52 32.29
N GLY A 121 3.18 -10.42 31.61
CA GLY A 121 3.07 -10.76 30.19
C GLY A 121 3.58 -9.63 29.31
N ILE A 122 4.63 -9.88 28.54
CA ILE A 122 5.11 -8.95 27.51
C ILE A 122 4.63 -9.43 26.17
N ARG A 123 3.83 -8.60 25.47
CA ARG A 123 3.46 -8.82 24.07
C ARG A 123 4.44 -8.07 23.17
N VAL A 124 5.14 -8.82 22.33
CA VAL A 124 6.01 -8.25 21.30
C VAL A 124 5.15 -8.05 20.07
N GLY A 125 4.89 -6.78 19.70
CA GLY A 125 4.12 -6.45 18.51
C GLY A 125 4.83 -6.80 17.20
N TYR A 126 4.27 -6.36 16.07
CA TYR A 126 4.87 -6.55 14.75
C TYR A 126 6.19 -5.78 14.63
N ILE A 127 7.31 -6.50 14.53
CA ILE A 127 8.64 -5.91 14.32
C ILE A 127 8.99 -6.01 12.83
N PHE A 128 9.02 -4.86 12.16
CA PHE A 128 9.28 -4.73 10.72
C PHE A 128 10.56 -5.44 10.29
N ALA A 129 11.63 -5.31 11.07
CA ALA A 129 12.94 -5.89 10.75
C ALA A 129 12.93 -7.43 10.68
N PHE A 130 12.12 -8.09 11.51
CA PHE A 130 12.10 -9.56 11.61
C PHE A 130 11.01 -10.22 10.75
N ARG A 131 10.09 -9.46 10.19
CA ARG A 131 9.00 -9.99 9.37
C ARG A 131 8.99 -9.43 7.94
N ALA A 132 8.98 -8.12 7.77
CA ALA A 132 8.90 -7.52 6.44
C ALA A 132 10.22 -7.68 5.64
N LEU A 133 11.37 -7.45 6.27
CA LEU A 133 12.65 -7.55 5.55
C LEU A 133 13.00 -8.97 5.09
N PRO A 134 12.82 -10.02 5.91
CA PRO A 134 12.99 -11.41 5.43
C PRO A 134 12.01 -11.77 4.31
N ALA A 135 10.80 -11.25 4.32
CA ALA A 135 9.86 -11.45 3.21
C ALA A 135 10.39 -10.86 1.90
N VAL A 136 11.02 -9.68 1.92
CA VAL A 136 11.69 -9.08 0.74
C VAL A 136 12.79 -10.01 0.22
N VAL A 137 13.61 -10.59 1.10
CA VAL A 137 14.69 -11.51 0.73
C VAL A 137 14.13 -12.78 0.10
N PHE A 138 13.14 -13.40 0.74
CA PHE A 138 12.50 -14.62 0.25
C PHE A 138 11.84 -14.40 -1.12
N LEU A 139 11.04 -13.34 -1.25
CA LEU A 139 10.34 -13.02 -2.49
C LEU A 139 11.31 -12.68 -3.61
N SER A 140 12.41 -11.97 -3.33
CA SER A 140 13.45 -11.70 -4.34
C SER A 140 14.05 -13.00 -4.91
N GLY A 141 14.35 -13.97 -4.06
CA GLY A 141 14.84 -15.29 -4.49
C GLY A 141 13.78 -16.08 -5.27
N LEU A 142 12.54 -16.11 -4.79
CA LEU A 142 11.42 -16.80 -5.45
C LEU A 142 11.10 -16.19 -6.83
N ILE A 143 11.11 -14.88 -6.95
CA ILE A 143 10.89 -14.15 -8.20
C ILE A 143 12.02 -14.46 -9.20
N ALA A 144 13.28 -14.45 -8.75
CA ALA A 144 14.41 -14.79 -9.61
C ALA A 144 14.30 -16.23 -10.14
N LEU A 145 13.88 -17.17 -9.30
CA LEU A 145 13.57 -18.54 -9.71
C LEU A 145 12.47 -18.58 -10.79
N PHE A 146 11.36 -17.91 -10.57
CA PHE A 146 10.23 -17.89 -11.51
C PHE A 146 10.58 -17.24 -12.83
N TYR A 147 11.44 -16.19 -12.84
CA TYR A 147 11.99 -15.65 -14.08
C TYR A 147 12.85 -16.67 -14.80
N ARG A 148 13.70 -17.41 -14.06
CA ARG A 148 14.60 -18.40 -14.66
C ARG A 148 13.85 -19.56 -15.32
N ILE A 149 12.77 -20.03 -14.72
CA ILE A 149 11.93 -21.10 -15.29
C ILE A 149 10.95 -20.62 -16.37
N GLY A 150 10.90 -19.29 -16.64
CA GLY A 150 10.06 -18.71 -17.70
C GLY A 150 8.61 -18.44 -17.33
N LEU A 151 8.21 -18.63 -16.07
CA LEU A 151 6.82 -18.46 -15.62
C LEU A 151 6.34 -17.02 -15.79
N PHE A 152 7.16 -16.04 -15.42
CA PHE A 152 6.79 -14.63 -15.55
C PHE A 152 6.69 -14.18 -17.01
N GLN A 153 7.53 -14.69 -17.91
CA GLN A 153 7.45 -14.40 -19.34
C GLN A 153 6.12 -14.90 -19.93
N LEU A 154 5.69 -16.10 -19.53
CA LEU A 154 4.41 -16.67 -19.94
C LEU A 154 3.24 -15.76 -19.47
N ILE A 155 3.24 -15.40 -18.18
CA ILE A 155 2.20 -14.54 -17.59
C ILE A 155 2.19 -13.17 -18.27
N THR A 156 3.35 -12.52 -18.41
CA THR A 156 3.47 -11.20 -19.05
C THR A 156 2.92 -11.21 -20.47
N ASN A 157 3.30 -12.21 -21.27
CA ASN A 157 2.84 -12.31 -22.67
C ASN A 157 1.32 -12.52 -22.75
N LEU A 158 0.77 -13.40 -21.90
CA LEU A 158 -0.66 -13.67 -21.85
C LEU A 158 -1.45 -12.41 -21.47
N VAL A 159 -1.02 -11.77 -20.40
CA VAL A 159 -1.69 -10.58 -19.85
C VAL A 159 -1.59 -9.41 -20.81
N THR A 160 -0.42 -9.16 -21.41
CA THR A 160 -0.23 -8.09 -22.40
C THR A 160 -1.13 -8.28 -23.61
N ARG A 161 -1.23 -9.52 -24.12
CA ARG A 161 -2.05 -9.83 -25.29
C ARG A 161 -3.52 -9.50 -25.08
N VAL A 162 -4.03 -9.70 -23.86
CA VAL A 162 -5.43 -9.44 -23.51
C VAL A 162 -5.68 -7.97 -23.19
N SER A 163 -4.77 -7.34 -22.45
CA SER A 163 -5.04 -6.04 -21.81
C SER A 163 -4.61 -4.84 -22.66
N TYR A 164 -3.54 -4.96 -23.47
CA TYR A 164 -3.03 -3.83 -24.26
C TYR A 164 -4.05 -3.27 -25.26
N PRO A 165 -4.84 -4.09 -25.99
CA PRO A 165 -5.86 -3.55 -26.90
C PRO A 165 -6.97 -2.79 -26.18
N LEU A 166 -7.27 -3.15 -24.91
CA LEU A 166 -8.33 -2.52 -24.13
C LEU A 166 -7.87 -1.23 -23.44
N ILE A 167 -6.72 -1.28 -22.72
CA ILE A 167 -6.33 -0.23 -21.79
C ILE A 167 -5.11 0.56 -22.27
N ARG A 168 -4.33 0.02 -23.23
CA ARG A 168 -3.04 0.57 -23.67
C ARG A 168 -1.99 0.69 -22.56
N LEU A 169 -2.09 -0.12 -21.51
CA LEU A 169 -1.01 -0.31 -20.54
C LEU A 169 -0.03 -1.34 -21.06
N SER A 170 1.24 -1.17 -20.76
CA SER A 170 2.29 -2.11 -21.13
C SER A 170 2.20 -3.41 -20.33
N GLY A 171 2.80 -4.48 -20.87
CA GLY A 171 2.80 -5.77 -20.14
C GLY A 171 3.51 -5.70 -18.80
N ALA A 172 4.57 -4.91 -18.71
CA ALA A 172 5.30 -4.71 -17.47
C ALA A 172 4.48 -3.94 -16.43
N GLU A 173 3.70 -2.93 -16.84
CA GLU A 173 2.79 -2.21 -15.93
C GLU A 173 1.71 -3.13 -15.38
N ILE A 174 1.07 -3.92 -16.24
CA ILE A 174 -0.02 -4.81 -15.82
C ILE A 174 0.52 -5.91 -14.92
N LEU A 175 1.70 -6.48 -15.24
CA LEU A 175 2.36 -7.45 -14.38
C LEU A 175 2.69 -6.86 -13.01
N GLY A 176 3.27 -5.65 -12.98
CA GLY A 176 3.59 -4.95 -11.73
C GLY A 176 2.35 -4.62 -10.92
N GLY A 177 1.28 -4.15 -11.56
CA GLY A 177 0.00 -3.88 -10.90
C GLY A 177 -0.66 -5.14 -10.34
N ALA A 178 -0.70 -6.23 -11.12
CA ALA A 178 -1.23 -7.52 -10.66
C ALA A 178 -0.41 -8.07 -9.47
N ALA A 179 0.91 -8.01 -9.56
CA ALA A 179 1.78 -8.39 -8.46
C ALA A 179 1.57 -7.49 -7.23
N ASN A 180 1.30 -6.19 -7.42
CA ASN A 180 1.10 -5.24 -6.33
C ASN A 180 -0.15 -5.53 -5.50
N ILE A 181 -1.23 -6.05 -6.11
CA ILE A 181 -2.41 -6.53 -5.36
C ILE A 181 -1.99 -7.59 -4.34
N LEU A 182 -0.99 -8.36 -4.66
CA LEU A 182 -0.55 -9.52 -3.90
C LEU A 182 0.51 -9.16 -2.84
N VAL A 183 1.56 -8.46 -3.24
CA VAL A 183 2.79 -8.36 -2.43
C VAL A 183 3.20 -6.90 -2.09
N GLY A 184 2.55 -5.89 -2.62
CA GLY A 184 2.89 -4.49 -2.31
C GLY A 184 4.19 -4.03 -3.00
N ILE A 185 5.14 -3.43 -2.25
CA ILE A 185 6.39 -2.89 -2.81
C ILE A 185 7.26 -3.94 -3.50
N GLU A 186 7.17 -5.17 -3.08
CA GLU A 186 7.89 -6.32 -3.66
C GLU A 186 7.47 -6.53 -5.13
N SER A 187 6.33 -5.97 -5.56
CA SER A 187 5.92 -5.95 -6.97
C SER A 187 6.93 -5.28 -7.89
N ALA A 188 7.69 -4.29 -7.38
CA ALA A 188 8.78 -3.67 -8.12
C ALA A 188 9.92 -4.66 -8.45
N ILE A 189 10.12 -5.67 -7.61
CA ILE A 189 11.07 -6.76 -7.87
C ILE A 189 10.57 -7.63 -9.03
N VAL A 190 9.28 -7.87 -9.11
CA VAL A 190 8.65 -8.64 -10.21
C VAL A 190 8.93 -8.00 -11.57
N VAL A 191 8.92 -6.68 -11.65
CA VAL A 191 9.16 -5.94 -12.91
C VAL A 191 10.63 -5.50 -13.09
N ARG A 192 11.54 -5.88 -12.18
CA ARG A 192 12.96 -5.51 -12.20
C ARG A 192 13.62 -5.65 -13.58
N PRO A 193 13.44 -6.75 -14.35
CA PRO A 193 14.05 -6.90 -15.67
C PRO A 193 13.67 -5.81 -16.67
N TYR A 194 12.52 -5.19 -16.48
CA TYR A 194 11.98 -4.16 -17.37
C TYR A 194 12.32 -2.74 -16.93
N LEU A 195 12.62 -2.51 -15.62
CA LEU A 195 12.77 -1.18 -15.01
C LEU A 195 13.77 -0.27 -15.75
N ARG A 196 14.88 -0.84 -16.26
CA ARG A 196 15.89 -0.06 -17.00
C ARG A 196 15.37 0.50 -18.34
N LYS A 197 14.42 -0.22 -18.95
CA LYS A 197 13.87 0.09 -20.28
C LYS A 197 12.46 0.70 -20.21
N MET A 198 11.91 0.83 -19.03
CA MET A 198 10.61 1.49 -18.82
C MET A 198 10.66 2.97 -19.14
N THR A 199 9.57 3.49 -19.73
CA THR A 199 9.37 4.92 -19.89
C THR A 199 9.20 5.60 -18.52
N ARG A 200 9.30 6.91 -18.49
CA ARG A 200 9.05 7.70 -17.26
C ARG A 200 7.63 7.48 -16.72
N SER A 201 6.67 7.40 -17.64
CA SER A 201 5.27 7.16 -17.34
C SER A 201 5.04 5.78 -16.72
N GLU A 202 5.67 4.72 -17.29
CA GLU A 202 5.62 3.37 -16.74
C GLU A 202 6.22 3.29 -15.32
N LEU A 203 7.40 3.88 -15.11
CA LEU A 203 8.05 3.92 -13.80
C LEU A 203 7.17 4.64 -12.76
N CYS A 204 6.59 5.79 -13.13
CA CYS A 204 5.69 6.50 -12.24
C CYS A 204 4.47 5.66 -11.87
N ALA A 205 3.91 4.93 -12.83
CA ALA A 205 2.74 4.08 -12.62
C ALA A 205 3.02 2.93 -11.64
N ILE A 206 4.15 2.24 -11.77
CA ILE A 206 4.58 1.19 -10.84
C ILE A 206 4.81 1.76 -9.44
N LEU A 207 5.56 2.87 -9.33
CA LEU A 207 5.80 3.52 -8.04
C LEU A 207 4.50 4.02 -7.38
N ALA A 208 3.55 4.53 -8.18
CA ALA A 208 2.24 4.96 -7.68
C ALA A 208 1.44 3.79 -7.09
N CYS A 209 1.48 2.60 -7.72
CA CYS A 209 0.85 1.40 -7.18
C CYS A 209 1.42 1.04 -5.81
N CYS A 210 2.75 1.15 -5.62
CA CYS A 210 3.36 0.91 -4.31
C CYS A 210 2.79 1.84 -3.23
N PHE A 211 2.47 3.09 -3.54
CA PHE A 211 1.91 4.05 -2.57
C PHE A 211 0.41 3.90 -2.36
N GLY A 212 -0.34 3.64 -3.42
CA GLY A 212 -1.81 3.66 -3.38
C GLY A 212 -2.46 2.38 -2.87
N THR A 213 -1.69 1.32 -2.64
CA THR A 213 -2.19 0.02 -2.18
C THR A 213 -1.48 -0.43 -0.90
N ALA A 214 -1.99 -1.48 -0.26
CA ALA A 214 -1.37 -2.11 0.89
C ALA A 214 -0.94 -3.54 0.56
N SER A 215 0.17 -3.99 1.15
CA SER A 215 0.57 -5.39 1.08
C SER A 215 -0.37 -6.28 1.91
N SER A 216 -0.48 -7.56 1.57
CA SER A 216 -1.31 -8.51 2.32
C SER A 216 -0.91 -8.65 3.79
N ALA A 217 0.39 -8.50 4.11
CA ALA A 217 0.86 -8.49 5.50
C ALA A 217 0.30 -7.31 6.30
N ALA A 218 0.21 -6.12 5.70
CA ALA A 218 -0.39 -4.96 6.34
C ALA A 218 -1.91 -5.10 6.45
N LEU A 219 -2.58 -5.67 5.44
CA LEU A 219 -4.00 -5.95 5.51
C LEU A 219 -4.35 -6.84 6.69
N ALA A 220 -3.54 -7.87 6.99
CA ALA A 220 -3.73 -8.72 8.16
C ALA A 220 -3.69 -7.91 9.48
N SER A 221 -2.75 -6.95 9.58
CA SER A 221 -2.65 -6.05 10.74
C SER A 221 -3.89 -5.13 10.84
N TYR A 222 -4.35 -4.57 9.73
CA TYR A 222 -5.54 -3.72 9.70
C TYR A 222 -6.80 -4.49 10.09
N VAL A 223 -6.95 -5.73 9.59
CA VAL A 223 -8.05 -6.63 9.98
C VAL A 223 -8.04 -6.89 11.48
N SER A 224 -6.88 -7.18 12.08
CA SER A 224 -6.80 -7.45 13.52
C SER A 224 -7.25 -6.25 14.36
N ILE A 225 -6.98 -5.02 13.91
CA ILE A 225 -7.36 -3.80 14.60
C ILE A 225 -8.85 -3.50 14.41
N LEU A 226 -9.37 -3.60 13.18
CA LEU A 226 -10.73 -3.17 12.85
C LEU A 226 -11.80 -4.23 13.15
N ARG A 227 -11.44 -5.51 13.23
CA ARG A 227 -12.39 -6.62 13.40
C ARG A 227 -13.36 -6.45 14.59
N PRO A 228 -12.97 -5.89 15.75
CA PRO A 228 -13.90 -5.66 16.85
C PRO A 228 -15.07 -4.73 16.54
N ILE A 229 -14.88 -3.77 15.62
CA ILE A 229 -15.90 -2.77 15.22
C ILE A 229 -16.44 -3.00 13.81
N PHE A 230 -15.72 -3.79 12.98
CA PHE A 230 -16.05 -4.11 11.61
C PHE A 230 -15.69 -5.59 11.32
N PRO A 231 -16.53 -6.57 11.73
CA PRO A 231 -16.21 -8.01 11.65
C PRO A 231 -15.82 -8.48 10.25
N ASN A 232 -16.51 -7.99 9.21
CA ASN A 232 -16.29 -8.37 7.81
C ASN A 232 -15.35 -7.41 7.05
N VAL A 233 -14.39 -6.80 7.71
CA VAL A 233 -13.49 -5.79 7.11
C VAL A 233 -12.54 -6.37 6.05
N LEU A 234 -12.17 -7.66 6.13
CA LEU A 234 -11.17 -8.25 5.22
C LEU A 234 -11.56 -8.16 3.73
N PRO A 235 -12.75 -8.57 3.27
CA PRO A 235 -13.15 -8.40 1.88
C PRO A 235 -13.11 -6.94 1.41
N HIS A 236 -13.48 -5.99 2.27
CA HIS A 236 -13.43 -4.57 1.96
C HIS A 236 -11.99 -4.06 1.78
N LEU A 237 -11.06 -4.46 2.62
CA LEU A 237 -9.64 -4.08 2.50
C LEU A 237 -8.99 -4.70 1.26
N VAL A 238 -9.32 -5.96 0.93
CA VAL A 238 -8.86 -6.60 -0.32
C VAL A 238 -9.42 -5.86 -1.53
N ALA A 239 -10.70 -5.52 -1.51
CA ALA A 239 -11.33 -4.72 -2.57
C ALA A 239 -10.69 -3.34 -2.72
N ALA A 240 -10.38 -2.67 -1.61
CA ALA A 240 -9.69 -1.39 -1.62
C ALA A 240 -8.34 -1.49 -2.35
N THR A 241 -7.56 -2.56 -2.11
CA THR A 241 -6.30 -2.81 -2.81
C THR A 241 -6.53 -3.10 -4.30
N MET A 242 -7.53 -3.93 -4.64
CA MET A 242 -7.88 -4.23 -6.05
C MET A 242 -8.33 -2.99 -6.81
N MET A 243 -9.08 -2.08 -6.21
CA MET A 243 -9.47 -0.79 -6.79
C MET A 243 -8.32 0.21 -6.81
N GLY A 244 -7.39 0.12 -5.87
CA GLY A 244 -6.23 1.00 -5.74
C GLY A 244 -5.30 0.93 -6.96
N VAL A 245 -5.05 -0.26 -7.51
CA VAL A 245 -4.16 -0.44 -8.67
C VAL A 245 -4.65 0.33 -9.91
N PRO A 246 -5.88 0.13 -10.40
CA PRO A 246 -6.38 0.90 -11.54
C PRO A 246 -6.51 2.40 -11.23
N ALA A 247 -6.77 2.79 -9.97
CA ALA A 247 -6.73 4.20 -9.57
C ALA A 247 -5.32 4.80 -9.70
N CYS A 248 -4.28 4.06 -9.27
CA CYS A 248 -2.90 4.47 -9.40
C CYS A 248 -2.47 4.61 -10.87
N PHE A 249 -2.82 3.66 -11.72
CA PHE A 249 -2.54 3.74 -13.15
C PHE A 249 -3.21 4.95 -13.80
N LEU A 250 -4.49 5.15 -13.52
CA LEU A 250 -5.25 6.28 -14.04
C LEU A 250 -4.61 7.61 -13.64
N LEU A 251 -4.34 7.82 -12.35
CA LEU A 251 -3.85 9.09 -11.82
C LEU A 251 -2.39 9.34 -12.19
N SER A 252 -1.53 8.31 -12.18
CA SER A 252 -0.14 8.44 -12.61
C SER A 252 -0.01 8.78 -14.10
N LYS A 253 -0.85 8.19 -14.96
CA LYS A 253 -0.88 8.51 -16.40
C LYS A 253 -1.46 9.89 -16.69
N ILE A 254 -2.30 10.45 -15.82
CA ILE A 254 -2.71 11.86 -15.90
C ILE A 254 -1.53 12.76 -15.50
N LEU A 255 -0.82 12.43 -14.40
CA LEU A 255 0.31 13.21 -13.91
C LEU A 255 1.52 13.17 -14.83
N ILE A 256 1.82 12.02 -15.40
CA ILE A 256 2.92 11.80 -16.37
C ILE A 256 2.34 11.05 -17.57
N PRO A 257 1.79 11.77 -18.56
CA PRO A 257 1.25 11.17 -19.76
C PRO A 257 2.32 10.37 -20.53
N GLU A 258 1.89 9.28 -21.16
CA GLU A 258 2.79 8.48 -21.98
C GLU A 258 3.10 9.20 -23.31
N THR A 259 4.35 9.55 -23.49
CA THR A 259 4.85 10.24 -24.70
C THR A 259 5.76 9.36 -25.53
N GLU A 260 6.18 8.21 -24.98
CA GLU A 260 7.08 7.27 -25.62
C GLU A 260 6.36 5.96 -25.93
N THR A 261 7.00 5.07 -26.67
CA THR A 261 6.45 3.73 -26.92
C THR A 261 7.03 2.77 -25.89
N PRO A 262 6.22 2.22 -24.95
CA PRO A 262 6.67 1.27 -23.96
C PRO A 262 7.37 0.07 -24.58
N PHE A 263 8.44 -0.41 -23.92
CA PHE A 263 9.23 -1.55 -24.44
C PHE A 263 8.39 -2.84 -24.52
N THR A 264 7.45 -3.03 -23.60
CA THR A 264 6.54 -4.18 -23.54
C THR A 264 5.17 -3.90 -24.14
N ALA A 265 5.05 -2.89 -25.04
CA ALA A 265 3.83 -2.61 -25.79
C ALA A 265 3.55 -3.70 -26.83
N TRP A 266 2.27 -3.99 -27.10
CA TRP A 266 1.84 -4.94 -28.14
C TRP A 266 1.56 -4.22 -29.47
N PRO A 267 1.85 -4.79 -30.65
CA PRO A 267 2.57 -6.06 -30.84
C PRO A 267 4.07 -5.93 -30.56
N VAL A 268 4.60 -6.90 -29.85
CA VAL A 268 6.06 -7.02 -29.65
C VAL A 268 6.66 -7.38 -31.00
N SER A 269 7.45 -6.48 -31.62
CA SER A 269 8.14 -6.83 -32.87
C SER A 269 9.11 -7.98 -32.60
N PRO A 270 9.14 -9.03 -33.45
CA PRO A 270 10.04 -10.16 -33.29
C PRO A 270 11.51 -9.75 -33.08
N ASP A 271 11.95 -8.71 -33.79
CA ASP A 271 13.31 -8.15 -33.66
C ASP A 271 13.61 -7.54 -32.29
N ARG A 272 12.60 -7.01 -31.60
CA ARG A 272 12.78 -6.48 -30.25
C ARG A 272 12.87 -7.60 -29.22
N ALA A 273 12.11 -8.67 -29.39
CA ALA A 273 12.14 -9.84 -28.49
C ALA A 273 13.49 -10.57 -28.56
N ILE A 274 14.07 -10.70 -29.77
CA ILE A 274 15.36 -11.37 -29.98
C ILE A 274 16.54 -10.48 -29.54
N LYS A 275 16.51 -9.17 -29.84
CA LYS A 275 17.58 -8.23 -29.44
C LYS A 275 17.60 -7.93 -27.94
N SER A 276 16.51 -8.21 -27.23
CA SER A 276 16.38 -7.78 -25.83
C SER A 276 17.07 -8.69 -24.84
N GLY A 277 17.30 -9.97 -25.17
CA GLY A 277 17.95 -10.94 -24.27
C GLY A 277 17.43 -10.91 -22.81
N ILE A 278 16.16 -10.48 -22.63
CA ILE A 278 15.56 -10.13 -21.33
C ILE A 278 15.57 -11.32 -20.38
N SER A 279 15.64 -12.54 -20.90
CA SER A 279 15.51 -13.77 -20.12
C SER A 279 16.67 -14.04 -19.17
N GLU A 280 17.91 -13.61 -19.48
CA GLU A 280 19.08 -14.08 -18.75
C GLU A 280 19.91 -12.98 -18.06
N ARG A 281 19.81 -11.72 -18.49
CA ARG A 281 20.71 -10.63 -18.03
C ARG A 281 20.13 -9.72 -16.95
N ALA A 282 18.92 -9.94 -16.50
CA ALA A 282 18.22 -9.01 -15.60
C ALA A 282 18.66 -9.09 -14.14
N PHE A 283 19.36 -10.14 -13.77
CA PHE A 283 19.81 -10.39 -12.37
C PHE A 283 21.32 -10.33 -12.18
N THR A 284 22.09 -10.01 -13.23
CA THR A 284 23.55 -9.82 -13.14
C THR A 284 23.92 -8.36 -12.96
N ASP A 285 24.92 -8.10 -12.13
CA ASP A 285 25.44 -6.77 -11.80
C ASP A 285 26.02 -6.06 -13.04
N GLU A 286 26.00 -4.73 -13.08
CA GLU A 286 26.50 -3.93 -14.23
C GLU A 286 27.96 -4.24 -14.59
N ARG A 287 28.76 -4.71 -13.62
CA ARG A 287 30.17 -5.08 -13.80
C ARG A 287 30.43 -6.46 -14.42
N GLU A 288 29.40 -7.33 -14.41
CA GLU A 288 29.51 -8.69 -14.97
C GLU A 288 29.05 -8.79 -16.43
N LEU A 289 28.59 -7.69 -17.03
CA LEU A 289 28.06 -7.65 -18.42
C LEU A 289 29.13 -7.86 -19.50
N GLU A 290 30.43 -7.85 -19.15
CA GLU A 290 31.55 -8.11 -20.08
C GLU A 290 31.97 -9.57 -20.17
N ILE A 291 31.48 -10.45 -19.31
CA ILE A 291 31.77 -11.87 -19.32
C ILE A 291 30.55 -12.62 -19.87
N ALA A 292 30.73 -13.49 -20.86
CA ALA A 292 29.65 -14.27 -21.49
C ALA A 292 28.75 -14.94 -20.43
N PRO A 293 27.40 -14.81 -20.54
CA PRO A 293 26.53 -15.30 -19.47
C PRO A 293 26.57 -16.83 -19.43
N GLU A 294 27.25 -17.38 -18.44
CA GLU A 294 27.00 -18.76 -18.02
C GLU A 294 25.50 -18.86 -17.64
N ARG A 295 24.85 -19.90 -18.17
CA ARG A 295 23.41 -20.13 -17.88
C ARG A 295 23.29 -20.56 -16.42
N LEU A 296 22.98 -19.59 -15.52
CA LEU A 296 22.74 -19.87 -14.11
C LEU A 296 21.72 -21.01 -13.97
N SER A 297 21.99 -21.97 -13.11
CA SER A 297 21.00 -22.98 -12.74
C SER A 297 19.79 -22.30 -12.01
N PRO A 298 18.62 -22.95 -11.98
CA PRO A 298 17.47 -22.38 -11.23
C PRO A 298 17.78 -22.10 -9.76
N THR A 299 18.59 -22.96 -9.12
CA THR A 299 19.03 -22.79 -7.74
C THR A 299 19.98 -21.61 -7.56
N GLU A 300 20.94 -21.44 -8.45
CA GLU A 300 21.85 -20.27 -8.45
C GLU A 300 21.09 -18.97 -8.66
N ALA A 301 20.10 -18.95 -9.58
CA ALA A 301 19.24 -17.80 -9.79
C ALA A 301 18.45 -17.45 -8.52
N ALA A 302 17.90 -18.43 -7.81
CA ALA A 302 17.18 -18.23 -6.56
C ALA A 302 18.09 -17.65 -5.45
N ILE A 303 19.29 -18.22 -5.28
CA ILE A 303 20.26 -17.78 -4.27
C ILE A 303 20.74 -16.35 -4.60
N SER A 304 21.11 -16.09 -5.85
CA SER A 304 21.52 -14.75 -6.31
C SER A 304 20.40 -13.72 -6.08
N GLY A 305 19.15 -14.08 -6.40
CA GLY A 305 17.99 -13.24 -6.13
C GLY A 305 17.79 -12.96 -4.64
N ALA A 306 18.00 -13.94 -3.77
CA ALA A 306 17.94 -13.75 -2.32
C ALA A 306 19.04 -12.78 -1.81
N VAL A 307 20.28 -12.91 -2.31
CA VAL A 307 21.38 -11.99 -1.99
C VAL A 307 21.06 -10.55 -2.41
N GLU A 308 20.49 -10.38 -3.60
CA GLU A 308 19.98 -9.07 -4.04
C GLU A 308 18.86 -8.54 -3.12
N GLY A 309 17.97 -9.42 -2.67
CA GLY A 309 16.94 -9.11 -1.68
C GLY A 309 17.52 -8.57 -0.37
N VAL A 310 18.67 -9.08 0.08
CA VAL A 310 19.38 -8.53 1.26
C VAL A 310 19.85 -7.10 1.01
N LYS A 311 20.41 -6.79 -0.16
CA LYS A 311 20.82 -5.41 -0.51
C LYS A 311 19.63 -4.45 -0.52
N ILE A 312 18.49 -4.88 -1.06
CA ILE A 312 17.24 -4.13 -1.05
C ILE A 312 16.78 -3.90 0.40
N ALA A 313 16.77 -4.94 1.23
CA ALA A 313 16.36 -4.85 2.64
C ALA A 313 17.21 -3.84 3.42
N ILE A 314 18.54 -3.85 3.25
CA ILE A 314 19.44 -2.88 3.88
C ILE A 314 19.15 -1.45 3.41
N SER A 315 18.93 -1.25 2.11
CA SER A 315 18.58 0.06 1.55
C SER A 315 17.27 0.59 2.12
N ILE A 316 16.26 -0.27 2.28
CA ILE A 316 14.98 0.06 2.92
C ILE A 316 15.20 0.50 4.37
N VAL A 317 15.99 -0.23 5.14
CA VAL A 317 16.28 0.12 6.56
C VAL A 317 16.93 1.49 6.65
N GLY A 318 17.95 1.77 5.84
CA GLY A 318 18.66 3.05 5.86
C GLY A 318 17.71 4.22 5.53
N ALA A 319 16.92 4.09 4.48
CA ALA A 319 15.96 5.11 4.09
C ALA A 319 14.85 5.30 5.15
N LEU A 320 14.35 4.22 5.74
CA LEU A 320 13.30 4.27 6.77
C LEU A 320 13.77 4.98 8.04
N ILE A 321 14.96 4.63 8.52
CA ILE A 321 15.55 5.28 9.71
C ILE A 321 15.72 6.78 9.47
N LEU A 322 16.25 7.19 8.31
CA LEU A 322 16.42 8.59 7.97
C LEU A 322 15.08 9.34 7.95
N ILE A 323 14.10 8.83 7.21
CA ILE A 323 12.82 9.52 7.04
C ILE A 323 12.03 9.60 8.36
N LEU A 324 11.95 8.51 9.13
CA LEU A 324 11.29 8.54 10.43
C LEU A 324 12.02 9.46 11.41
N GLY A 325 13.36 9.49 11.37
CA GLY A 325 14.16 10.42 12.17
C GLY A 325 13.83 11.87 11.85
N ILE A 326 13.74 12.23 10.57
CA ILE A 326 13.35 13.59 10.13
C ILE A 326 11.91 13.92 10.59
N VAL A 327 10.97 12.99 10.41
CA VAL A 327 9.58 13.18 10.88
C VAL A 327 9.54 13.41 12.38
N TYR A 328 10.30 12.62 13.16
CA TYR A 328 10.39 12.78 14.62
C TYR A 328 10.98 14.13 15.02
N LEU A 329 12.04 14.59 14.36
CA LEU A 329 12.63 15.91 14.59
C LEU A 329 11.62 17.04 14.29
N LEU A 330 10.86 16.90 13.21
CA LEU A 330 9.80 17.86 12.87
C LEU A 330 8.72 17.93 13.96
N TYR A 331 8.25 16.77 14.45
CA TYR A 331 7.30 16.70 15.56
C TYR A 331 7.87 17.33 16.83
N GLY A 332 9.12 17.01 17.18
CA GLY A 332 9.82 17.58 18.34
C GLY A 332 9.94 19.09 18.26
N PHE A 333 10.34 19.61 17.10
CA PHE A 333 10.45 21.04 16.87
C PHE A 333 9.11 21.76 17.00
N LEU A 334 8.06 21.28 16.35
CA LEU A 334 6.73 21.88 16.44
C LEU A 334 6.15 21.79 17.86
N ASN A 335 6.38 20.70 18.56
CA ASN A 335 5.97 20.57 19.95
C ASN A 335 6.75 21.53 20.86
N TRP A 336 8.04 21.72 20.64
CA TRP A 336 8.83 22.73 21.36
C TRP A 336 8.26 24.14 21.16
N LEU A 337 7.81 24.51 19.96
CA LEU A 337 7.18 25.81 19.70
C LEU A 337 5.92 26.04 20.56
N THR A 338 5.20 24.99 20.95
CA THR A 338 4.03 25.10 21.85
C THR A 338 4.40 25.49 23.29
N THR A 339 5.67 25.31 23.67
CA THR A 339 6.18 25.67 25.01
C THR A 339 6.61 27.12 25.14
N LEU A 340 6.62 27.89 24.03
CA LEU A 340 6.96 29.31 24.05
C LEU A 340 5.96 30.12 24.86
N PRO A 341 6.38 31.26 25.46
CA PRO A 341 5.49 32.14 26.21
C PRO A 341 4.32 32.66 25.36
N ALA A 342 3.20 32.94 26.01
CA ALA A 342 2.06 33.58 25.36
C ALA A 342 2.46 34.96 24.78
N PRO A 343 1.95 35.35 23.60
CA PRO A 343 0.87 34.69 22.82
C PRO A 343 1.37 33.59 21.86
N LEU A 344 2.67 33.50 21.57
CA LEU A 344 3.23 32.62 20.55
C LEU A 344 2.94 31.15 20.82
N GLY A 345 3.14 30.66 22.03
CA GLY A 345 2.89 29.27 22.39
C GLY A 345 1.42 28.87 22.17
N ASN A 346 0.48 29.78 22.43
CA ASN A 346 -0.96 29.53 22.22
C ASN A 346 -1.29 29.39 20.72
N TRP A 347 -0.65 30.17 19.85
CA TRP A 347 -0.80 30.04 18.40
C TRP A 347 -0.35 28.67 17.92
N PHE A 348 0.82 28.20 18.38
CA PHE A 348 1.35 26.89 17.96
C PHE A 348 0.56 25.71 18.54
N ARG A 349 -0.17 25.86 19.64
CA ARG A 349 -1.12 24.84 20.12
C ARG A 349 -2.31 24.65 19.19
N VAL A 350 -2.81 25.72 18.60
CA VAL A 350 -3.90 25.69 17.60
C VAL A 350 -3.36 25.18 16.27
N ILE A 351 -2.18 25.65 15.85
CA ILE A 351 -1.49 25.25 14.63
C ILE A 351 -0.66 23.97 14.91
N SER A 352 -1.28 22.96 15.53
CA SER A 352 -0.62 21.67 15.73
C SER A 352 -0.42 20.94 14.38
N LEU A 353 0.62 20.12 14.28
CA LEU A 353 0.91 19.36 13.04
C LEU A 353 -0.30 18.51 12.59
N PRO A 354 -1.01 17.78 13.47
CA PRO A 354 -2.25 17.09 13.11
C PRO A 354 -3.32 18.00 12.51
N ASN A 355 -3.51 19.21 13.06
CA ASN A 355 -4.48 20.16 12.56
C ASN A 355 -4.08 20.73 11.18
N LEU A 356 -2.80 21.04 10.97
CA LEU A 356 -2.29 21.45 9.65
C LEU A 356 -2.53 20.39 8.59
N LEU A 357 -2.23 19.12 8.92
CA LEU A 357 -2.47 17.99 8.03
C LEU A 357 -3.97 17.77 7.80
N GLY A 358 -4.79 18.00 8.83
CA GLY A 358 -6.24 17.99 8.73
C GLY A 358 -6.75 19.05 7.74
N ILE A 359 -6.25 20.28 7.82
CA ILE A 359 -6.60 21.36 6.88
C ILE A 359 -6.19 20.98 5.45
N LEU A 360 -4.99 20.45 5.27
CA LEU A 360 -4.49 20.00 3.97
C LEU A 360 -5.35 18.88 3.37
N SER A 361 -5.82 17.95 4.21
CA SER A 361 -6.62 16.81 3.81
C SER A 361 -8.11 17.15 3.62
N LEU A 362 -8.60 18.26 4.20
CA LEU A 362 -10.01 18.61 4.23
C LEU A 362 -10.67 18.68 2.85
N PRO A 363 -10.10 19.35 1.83
CA PRO A 363 -10.71 19.41 0.50
C PRO A 363 -10.93 18.01 -0.10
N PHE A 364 -9.94 17.12 0.06
CA PHE A 364 -10.02 15.76 -0.44
C PHE A 364 -11.01 14.92 0.36
N THR A 365 -11.07 15.11 1.69
CA THR A 365 -12.03 14.43 2.56
C THR A 365 -13.46 14.81 2.24
N VAL A 366 -13.73 16.08 1.95
CA VAL A 366 -15.04 16.56 1.46
C VAL A 366 -15.42 15.85 0.16
N MET A 367 -14.48 15.70 -0.78
CA MET A 367 -14.70 15.00 -2.06
C MET A 367 -15.10 13.54 -1.88
N THR A 368 -14.73 12.88 -0.78
CA THR A 368 -15.17 11.50 -0.52
C THR A 368 -16.66 11.41 -0.16
N GLY A 369 -17.30 12.52 0.19
CA GLY A 369 -18.68 12.53 0.64
C GLY A 369 -18.89 11.79 1.96
N ILE A 370 -17.92 11.89 2.86
CA ILE A 370 -17.91 11.13 4.13
C ILE A 370 -19.02 11.54 5.06
N SER A 371 -19.20 12.84 5.30
CA SER A 371 -20.21 13.39 6.18
C SER A 371 -20.49 14.88 5.88
N LEU A 372 -21.69 15.35 6.24
CA LEU A 372 -22.03 16.78 6.31
C LEU A 372 -21.90 17.33 7.72
N ASN A 373 -21.77 16.48 8.73
CA ASN A 373 -21.51 16.90 10.10
C ASN A 373 -20.07 17.41 10.21
N TRP A 374 -19.90 18.68 10.58
CA TRP A 374 -18.60 19.32 10.66
C TRP A 374 -17.64 18.62 11.63
N SER A 375 -18.11 18.16 12.78
CA SER A 375 -17.28 17.46 13.77
C SER A 375 -16.72 16.15 13.20
N GLU A 376 -17.56 15.33 12.58
CA GLU A 376 -17.18 14.06 11.97
C GLU A 376 -16.27 14.28 10.75
N LEU A 377 -16.59 15.26 9.90
CA LEU A 377 -15.78 15.63 8.74
C LEU A 377 -14.38 16.10 9.15
N TRP A 378 -14.30 16.97 10.16
CA TRP A 378 -13.03 17.49 10.66
C TRP A 378 -12.15 16.39 11.27
N GLN A 379 -12.71 15.57 12.16
CA GLN A 379 -11.99 14.47 12.78
C GLN A 379 -11.50 13.44 11.74
N SER A 380 -12.34 13.11 10.77
CA SER A 380 -11.97 12.25 9.63
C SER A 380 -10.83 12.85 8.81
N SER A 381 -10.88 14.16 8.55
CA SER A 381 -9.84 14.87 7.83
C SER A 381 -8.50 14.87 8.58
N VAL A 382 -8.54 15.10 9.89
CA VAL A 382 -7.35 15.03 10.75
C VAL A 382 -6.75 13.61 10.75
N LEU A 383 -7.57 12.56 10.83
CA LEU A 383 -7.08 11.17 10.78
C LEU A 383 -6.42 10.83 9.45
N ILE A 384 -7.04 11.21 8.33
CA ILE A 384 -6.47 10.98 7.00
C ILE A 384 -5.18 11.81 6.83
N GLY A 385 -5.16 13.03 7.33
CA GLY A 385 -3.97 13.89 7.32
C GLY A 385 -2.83 13.30 8.13
N ARG A 386 -3.10 12.83 9.34
CA ARG A 386 -2.11 12.17 10.22
C ARG A 386 -1.46 10.95 9.56
N ARG A 387 -2.20 10.20 8.74
CA ARG A 387 -1.64 9.09 7.97
C ARG A 387 -0.41 9.49 7.14
N LEU A 388 -0.32 10.73 6.66
CA LEU A 388 0.84 11.18 5.86
C LEU A 388 2.17 11.09 6.62
N LEU A 389 2.14 11.27 7.93
CA LEU A 389 3.33 11.20 8.79
C LEU A 389 3.40 9.90 9.59
N GLU A 390 2.24 9.44 10.06
CA GLU A 390 2.09 8.22 10.83
C GLU A 390 1.80 7.04 9.88
N THR A 391 1.90 5.83 10.35
CA THR A 391 1.37 4.67 9.61
C THR A 391 -0.16 4.62 9.76
N ALA A 392 -0.87 3.91 8.87
CA ALA A 392 -2.32 3.75 8.97
C ALA A 392 -2.79 3.03 10.26
N ILE A 393 -1.90 2.37 10.98
CA ILE A 393 -2.19 1.66 12.24
C ILE A 393 -2.75 2.61 13.30
N LEU A 394 -2.08 3.74 13.54
CA LEU A 394 -2.51 4.70 14.58
C LEU A 394 -3.88 5.36 14.26
N PRO A 395 -4.16 5.82 13.04
CA PRO A 395 -5.49 6.23 12.64
C PRO A 395 -6.57 5.15 12.84
N TYR A 396 -6.30 3.88 12.48
CA TYR A 396 -7.25 2.79 12.71
C TYR A 396 -7.51 2.53 14.20
N GLN A 397 -6.48 2.56 15.04
CA GLN A 397 -6.64 2.46 16.49
C GLN A 397 -7.49 3.62 17.05
N SER A 398 -7.29 4.83 16.53
CA SER A 398 -8.11 6.01 16.91
C SER A 398 -9.58 5.85 16.49
N ILE A 399 -9.87 5.21 15.36
CA ILE A 399 -11.24 4.89 14.93
C ILE A 399 -11.86 3.88 15.91
N VAL A 400 -11.14 2.80 16.24
CA VAL A 400 -11.64 1.79 17.19
C VAL A 400 -11.96 2.40 18.53
N SER A 401 -11.08 3.23 19.10
CA SER A 401 -11.32 3.91 20.36
C SER A 401 -12.51 4.89 20.30
N GLY A 402 -12.71 5.54 19.16
CA GLY A 402 -13.84 6.46 18.92
C GLY A 402 -15.19 5.76 18.73
N VAL A 403 -15.19 4.47 18.35
CA VAL A 403 -16.41 3.67 18.20
C VAL A 403 -16.75 2.92 19.49
N SER A 404 -15.70 2.40 20.19
CA SER A 404 -15.85 1.53 21.37
C SER A 404 -15.78 2.29 22.72
N GLY A 405 -15.47 3.59 22.71
CA GLY A 405 -15.31 4.41 23.91
C GLY A 405 -16.62 4.63 24.68
N VAL A 406 -16.50 4.85 25.99
CA VAL A 406 -17.61 5.29 26.85
C VAL A 406 -17.89 6.76 26.53
N GLY A 407 -18.80 7.03 25.63
CA GLY A 407 -19.17 8.37 25.17
C GLY A 407 -19.91 8.33 23.82
N ASP A 408 -20.26 9.49 23.28
CA ASP A 408 -20.90 9.58 21.97
C ASP A 408 -19.98 9.07 20.87
N ARG A 409 -20.47 8.10 20.10
CA ARG A 409 -19.80 7.61 18.91
C ARG A 409 -19.63 8.74 17.88
N TRP A 410 -18.41 9.18 17.65
CA TRP A 410 -18.14 10.28 16.72
C TRP A 410 -18.01 9.82 15.25
N VAL A 411 -17.87 8.52 14.98
CA VAL A 411 -17.75 7.94 13.65
C VAL A 411 -19.04 7.22 13.28
N GLY A 412 -19.77 7.71 12.29
CA GLY A 412 -20.90 7.01 11.69
C GLY A 412 -20.47 5.83 10.82
N ASP A 413 -21.41 4.97 10.46
CA ASP A 413 -21.11 3.77 9.67
C ASP A 413 -20.55 4.12 8.28
N ARG A 414 -21.11 5.14 7.63
CA ARG A 414 -20.60 5.66 6.36
C ARG A 414 -19.16 6.16 6.48
N ALA A 415 -18.87 6.93 7.52
CA ALA A 415 -17.52 7.44 7.76
C ALA A 415 -16.55 6.29 8.05
N LEU A 416 -16.94 5.30 8.83
CA LEU A 416 -16.15 4.11 9.11
C LEU A 416 -15.77 3.38 7.80
N LEU A 417 -16.75 3.15 6.91
CA LEU A 417 -16.51 2.50 5.64
C LEU A 417 -15.53 3.31 4.78
N ILE A 418 -15.80 4.59 4.55
CA ILE A 418 -14.97 5.46 3.69
C ILE A 418 -13.55 5.60 4.28
N LEU A 419 -13.41 5.77 5.59
CA LEU A 419 -12.11 5.80 6.27
C LEU A 419 -11.36 4.49 6.09
N THR A 420 -12.03 3.33 6.21
CA THR A 420 -11.42 2.02 6.00
C THR A 420 -10.80 1.92 4.61
N TYR A 421 -11.50 2.37 3.58
CA TYR A 421 -11.00 2.36 2.20
C TYR A 421 -9.90 3.41 1.97
N THR A 422 -10.10 4.63 2.45
CA THR A 422 -9.14 5.73 2.22
C THR A 422 -7.83 5.50 2.96
N LEU A 423 -7.85 4.96 4.18
CA LEU A 423 -6.66 4.71 4.99
C LEU A 423 -5.90 3.43 4.59
N SER A 424 -6.49 2.55 3.77
CA SER A 424 -5.91 1.24 3.45
C SER A 424 -4.56 1.31 2.71
N GLY A 425 -4.31 2.35 1.92
CA GLY A 425 -3.07 2.47 1.14
C GLY A 425 -1.89 3.01 1.95
N PHE A 426 -0.68 2.79 1.44
CA PHE A 426 0.60 3.15 2.08
C PHE A 426 1.11 4.55 1.74
N ALA A 427 0.26 5.49 1.36
CA ALA A 427 0.67 6.85 1.01
C ALA A 427 1.06 7.67 2.24
N HIS A 428 2.23 7.36 2.84
CA HIS A 428 2.82 8.09 3.96
C HIS A 428 4.35 8.21 3.83
N PHE A 429 4.94 9.21 4.48
CA PHE A 429 6.37 9.53 4.31
C PHE A 429 7.32 8.41 4.74
N ALA A 430 6.99 7.65 5.78
CA ALA A 430 7.79 6.49 6.15
C ALA A 430 7.87 5.48 4.99
N TYR A 431 6.76 5.22 4.33
CA TYR A 431 6.73 4.32 3.18
C TYR A 431 7.37 4.94 1.93
N TRP A 432 7.33 6.27 1.78
CA TRP A 432 8.10 6.96 0.74
C TRP A 432 9.59 6.65 0.86
N GLY A 433 10.15 6.65 2.08
CA GLY A 433 11.53 6.23 2.32
C GLY A 433 11.80 4.79 1.89
N ILE A 434 10.88 3.86 2.20
CA ILE A 434 10.97 2.45 1.81
C ILE A 434 10.99 2.32 0.27
N VAL A 435 10.04 2.98 -0.41
CA VAL A 435 9.92 2.92 -1.88
C VAL A 435 11.15 3.51 -2.57
N VAL A 436 11.63 4.67 -2.11
CA VAL A 436 12.85 5.30 -2.66
C VAL A 436 14.07 4.41 -2.42
N GLY A 437 14.23 3.88 -1.21
CA GLY A 437 15.33 2.98 -0.88
C GLY A 437 15.36 1.73 -1.75
N ALA A 438 14.22 1.06 -1.90
CA ALA A 438 14.07 -0.11 -2.75
C ALA A 438 14.31 0.22 -4.24
N ALA A 439 13.73 1.31 -4.72
CA ALA A 439 13.83 1.70 -6.12
C ALA A 439 15.28 2.07 -6.52
N ILE A 440 16.02 2.76 -5.65
CA ILE A 440 17.45 3.06 -5.86
C ILE A 440 18.26 1.75 -5.92
N ALA A 441 17.97 0.79 -5.04
CA ALA A 441 18.65 -0.50 -5.04
C ALA A 441 18.34 -1.33 -6.29
N LEU A 442 17.09 -1.26 -6.80
CA LEU A 442 16.64 -2.00 -7.97
C LEU A 442 17.19 -1.43 -9.29
N VAL A 443 17.32 -0.10 -9.41
CA VAL A 443 17.77 0.59 -10.64
C VAL A 443 18.77 1.71 -10.31
N PRO A 444 20.00 1.38 -9.90
CA PRO A 444 21.00 2.39 -9.52
C PRO A 444 21.33 3.36 -10.65
N SER A 445 21.30 2.90 -11.90
CA SER A 445 21.59 3.71 -13.10
C SER A 445 20.59 4.84 -13.35
N ARG A 446 19.36 4.72 -12.86
CA ARG A 446 18.29 5.72 -13.03
C ARG A 446 17.88 6.39 -11.71
N ARG A 447 18.73 6.32 -10.68
CA ARG A 447 18.39 6.79 -9.31
C ARG A 447 17.84 8.22 -9.26
N HIS A 448 18.43 9.17 -10.00
CA HIS A 448 17.99 10.57 -10.00
C HIS A 448 16.60 10.74 -10.59
N GLU A 449 16.32 10.03 -11.68
CA GLU A 449 15.01 10.03 -12.31
C GLU A 449 13.95 9.42 -11.39
N VAL A 450 14.25 8.27 -10.79
CA VAL A 450 13.34 7.57 -9.88
C VAL A 450 13.00 8.45 -8.66
N ILE A 451 13.98 9.11 -8.04
CA ILE A 451 13.75 10.01 -6.91
C ILE A 451 12.81 11.16 -7.32
N GLY A 452 13.04 11.75 -8.49
CA GLY A 452 12.19 12.82 -9.03
C GLY A 452 10.75 12.35 -9.30
N LEU A 453 10.60 11.12 -9.82
CA LEU A 453 9.29 10.49 -10.09
C LEU A 453 8.56 10.09 -8.81
N CYS A 454 9.28 9.72 -7.73
CA CYS A 454 8.66 9.29 -6.47
C CYS A 454 7.70 10.33 -5.87
N TRP A 455 7.94 11.63 -6.02
CA TRP A 455 7.02 12.67 -5.55
C TRP A 455 5.71 12.69 -6.34
N LYS A 456 5.77 12.52 -7.66
CA LYS A 456 4.59 12.42 -8.52
C LYS A 456 3.82 11.12 -8.26
N ALA A 457 4.54 10.02 -8.13
CA ALA A 457 3.98 8.73 -7.77
C ALA A 457 3.32 8.75 -6.37
N PHE A 458 3.93 9.43 -5.41
CA PHE A 458 3.37 9.61 -4.07
C PHE A 458 2.06 10.39 -4.11
N LEU A 459 2.04 11.51 -4.87
CA LEU A 459 0.81 12.26 -5.09
C LEU A 459 -0.26 11.40 -5.76
N ALA A 460 0.09 10.62 -6.80
CA ALA A 460 -0.83 9.68 -7.44
C ALA A 460 -1.39 8.67 -6.46
N GLY A 461 -0.55 8.10 -5.58
CA GLY A 461 -0.95 7.17 -4.54
C GLY A 461 -1.90 7.80 -3.51
N ILE A 462 -1.62 9.03 -3.06
CA ILE A 462 -2.52 9.78 -2.17
C ILE A 462 -3.89 9.95 -2.84
N LEU A 463 -3.93 10.49 -4.05
CA LEU A 463 -5.18 10.71 -4.79
C LEU A 463 -5.92 9.40 -5.06
N ALA A 464 -5.20 8.31 -5.33
CA ALA A 464 -5.78 6.99 -5.55
C ALA A 464 -6.51 6.47 -4.30
N THR A 465 -5.95 6.66 -3.10
CA THR A 465 -6.61 6.25 -1.86
C THR A 465 -7.90 7.04 -1.61
N TYR A 466 -7.94 8.35 -1.91
CA TYR A 466 -9.16 9.13 -1.85
C TYR A 466 -10.18 8.68 -2.91
N MET A 467 -9.73 8.36 -4.12
CA MET A 467 -10.61 7.88 -5.20
C MET A 467 -11.28 6.57 -4.82
N VAL A 468 -10.56 5.64 -4.21
CA VAL A 468 -11.12 4.40 -3.69
C VAL A 468 -12.15 4.67 -2.58
N GLY A 469 -11.88 5.63 -1.70
CA GLY A 469 -12.84 6.12 -0.70
C GLY A 469 -14.10 6.75 -1.32
N CYS A 470 -13.96 7.50 -2.41
CA CYS A 470 -15.10 8.05 -3.16
C CYS A 470 -15.99 6.95 -3.73
N ILE A 471 -15.39 5.88 -4.29
CA ILE A 471 -16.14 4.75 -4.84
C ILE A 471 -16.87 3.99 -3.73
N ALA A 472 -16.22 3.76 -2.58
CA ALA A 472 -16.87 3.16 -1.43
C ALA A 472 -18.08 4.00 -0.95
N GLY A 473 -17.91 5.33 -0.85
CA GLY A 473 -18.98 6.26 -0.50
C GLY A 473 -20.13 6.32 -1.52
N PHE A 474 -19.83 6.13 -2.80
CA PHE A 474 -20.85 6.02 -3.84
C PHE A 474 -21.72 4.78 -3.66
N TYR A 475 -21.10 3.60 -3.44
CA TYR A 475 -21.85 2.34 -3.29
C TYR A 475 -22.61 2.27 -1.98
N GLU A 476 -22.06 2.73 -0.87
CA GLU A 476 -22.73 2.70 0.44
C GLU A 476 -24.12 3.33 0.39
N GLY A 477 -24.25 4.48 -0.24
CA GLY A 477 -25.53 5.15 -0.26
C GLY A 477 -26.53 4.65 -1.32
N ILE A 478 -26.13 3.77 -2.26
CA ILE A 478 -27.05 3.13 -3.21
C ILE A 478 -27.74 1.93 -2.57
N PHE A 479 -27.00 1.18 -1.74
CA PHE A 479 -27.44 -0.11 -1.21
C PHE A 479 -27.89 -0.07 0.26
N GLY A 480 -27.75 1.09 0.93
CA GLY A 480 -28.33 1.39 2.23
C GLY A 480 -27.77 0.61 3.41
N ALA A 481 -28.40 0.81 4.56
CA ALA A 481 -28.02 0.22 5.85
C ALA A 481 -27.92 -1.32 5.89
N ASP A 482 -28.49 -2.04 4.92
CA ASP A 482 -28.41 -3.49 4.85
C ASP A 482 -27.04 -4.02 4.46
N THR A 483 -26.22 -3.23 3.74
CA THR A 483 -24.80 -3.55 3.48
C THR A 483 -23.96 -3.37 4.74
N ILE A 484 -24.40 -2.48 5.64
CA ILE A 484 -23.80 -2.24 6.97
C ILE A 484 -24.38 -3.23 8.00
N ALA A 485 -25.56 -3.80 7.79
CA ALA A 485 -26.10 -4.90 8.61
C ALA A 485 -25.23 -6.18 8.50
N VAL A 486 -24.44 -6.29 7.43
CA VAL A 486 -23.30 -7.20 7.33
C VAL A 486 -22.12 -6.74 8.26
N LEU A 487 -22.14 -5.51 8.78
CA LEU A 487 -21.23 -4.98 9.79
C LEU A 487 -21.51 -5.46 11.22
N GLY A 488 -22.42 -6.42 11.42
CA GLY A 488 -22.57 -7.09 12.73
C GLY A 488 -23.69 -6.55 13.60
N LYS A 489 -24.94 -6.61 13.12
CA LYS A 489 -26.11 -6.84 13.97
C LYS A 489 -26.49 -8.32 13.87
N SER A 490 -25.73 -9.17 14.54
CA SER A 490 -26.18 -10.49 15.00
C SER A 490 -26.01 -10.55 16.50
#